data_255a13c549e99b4eca4d9da9feb98d39
#
_entry.id   255a13c549e99b4eca4d9da9feb98d39
#
_cell.length_a   1.000
_cell.length_b   1.000
_cell.length_c   1.000
_cell.angle_alpha   90.00
_cell.angle_beta   90.00
_cell.angle_gamma   90.00
#
_symmetry.space_group_name_H-M   'P 1'
#
loop_
_entity.id
_entity.type
_entity.pdbx_description
1 polymer ?
#
loop_
_entity_poly.entity_id
_entity_poly.type
_entity_poly.pdbx_seq_one_letter_code
_entity_poly.pdbx_strand_id
1 'polypeptide(L)'
;MPSSDNSYLVYAYQKGKINLQVAGLYFGAINNVFSDYYIENDKLVNTFRTGGNFHQLKGSLAVTYKIIPSLHIKLLGFYRYNKITGKVKQHRNEWGGSMDINYYWRDFAFNIHGKSTEKTLDNYPAFIDTPATYGAFVRWNHKNWMAEVGTDNTFSKYNRIKMYTDMGVYRFHNNSYSETYQKTGYIKVTYTFDFGKSSSKEHRDINTTINSAILKAE
;
A
#
# COMPACT_ATOMS: atom_id res chain seq x y z
N MET A 1 0.73 -7.31 30.79
CA MET A 1 0.93 -8.09 29.56
C MET A 1 0.69 -7.18 28.37
N PRO A 2 1.41 -7.31 27.27
CA PRO A 2 1.06 -6.62 26.03
C PRO A 2 -0.34 -7.04 25.55
N SER A 3 -1.13 -6.11 25.09
CA SER A 3 -2.45 -6.36 24.48
C SER A 3 -2.63 -5.49 23.24
N SER A 4 -3.43 -5.96 22.30
CA SER A 4 -3.77 -5.19 21.10
C SER A 4 -5.26 -5.26 20.83
N ASP A 5 -5.83 -4.12 20.42
CA ASP A 5 -7.20 -3.97 19.98
C ASP A 5 -7.22 -3.52 18.52
N ASN A 6 -8.14 -4.09 17.77
CA ASN A 6 -8.34 -3.74 16.36
C ASN A 6 -9.83 -3.58 16.07
N SER A 7 -10.21 -2.46 15.49
CA SER A 7 -11.58 -2.17 15.09
C SER A 7 -11.60 -1.58 13.70
N TYR A 8 -12.51 -2.04 12.86
CA TYR A 8 -12.69 -1.51 11.51
C TYR A 8 -14.17 -1.35 11.18
N LEU A 9 -14.46 -0.34 10.36
CA LEU A 9 -15.76 -0.07 9.79
C LEU A 9 -15.61 0.12 8.30
N VAL A 10 -16.45 -0.54 7.51
CA VAL A 10 -16.50 -0.36 6.05
C VAL A 10 -17.92 -0.09 5.63
N TYR A 11 -18.11 0.95 4.85
CA TYR A 11 -19.35 1.26 4.16
C TYR A 11 -19.10 1.29 2.65
N ALA A 12 -19.92 0.55 1.89
CA ALA A 12 -19.86 0.51 0.44
C ALA A 12 -21.20 0.94 -0.15
N TYR A 13 -21.14 1.80 -1.16
CA TYR A 13 -22.30 2.28 -1.90
C TYR A 13 -22.04 2.14 -3.39
N GLN A 14 -22.98 1.51 -4.10
CA GLN A 14 -22.91 1.35 -5.53
C GLN A 14 -24.21 1.83 -6.17
N LYS A 15 -24.10 2.73 -7.13
CA LYS A 15 -25.22 3.20 -7.95
C LYS A 15 -24.75 3.50 -9.37
N GLY A 16 -25.33 2.77 -10.32
CA GLY A 16 -25.03 2.95 -11.74
C GLY A 16 -23.52 2.81 -12.04
N LYS A 17 -22.90 3.88 -12.44
CA LYS A 17 -21.49 3.95 -12.86
C LYS A 17 -20.52 4.23 -11.70
N ILE A 18 -21.01 4.48 -10.51
CA ILE A 18 -20.22 4.89 -9.35
C ILE A 18 -20.23 3.77 -8.31
N ASN A 19 -19.05 3.41 -7.83
CA ASN A 19 -18.85 2.63 -6.63
C ASN A 19 -18.01 3.45 -5.66
N LEU A 20 -18.50 3.63 -4.44
CA LEU A 20 -17.88 4.40 -3.38
C LEU A 20 -17.69 3.49 -2.17
N GLN A 21 -16.50 3.51 -1.59
CA GLN A 21 -16.18 2.77 -0.38
C GLN A 21 -15.51 3.71 0.61
N VAL A 22 -16.04 3.78 1.82
CA VAL A 22 -15.44 4.48 2.96
C VAL A 22 -15.01 3.45 3.98
N ALA A 23 -13.79 3.55 4.48
CA ALA A 23 -13.31 2.66 5.52
C ALA A 23 -12.62 3.45 6.64
N GLY A 24 -12.86 3.02 7.87
CA GLY A 24 -12.18 3.48 9.07
C GLY A 24 -11.53 2.32 9.79
N LEU A 25 -10.32 2.52 10.30
CA LEU A 25 -9.58 1.53 11.06
C LEU A 25 -8.98 2.21 12.30
N TYR A 26 -9.15 1.57 13.43
CA TYR A 26 -8.40 1.86 14.65
C TYR A 26 -7.58 0.62 15.03
N PHE A 27 -6.31 0.85 15.36
CA PHE A 27 -5.43 -0.16 15.94
C PHE A 27 -4.76 0.43 17.18
N GLY A 28 -4.85 -0.28 18.31
CA GLY A 28 -4.20 0.06 19.57
C GLY A 28 -3.35 -1.09 20.07
N ALA A 29 -2.12 -0.82 20.48
CA ALA A 29 -1.27 -1.76 21.20
C ALA A 29 -0.86 -1.12 22.53
N ILE A 30 -1.22 -1.77 23.64
CA ILE A 30 -0.97 -1.30 25.01
C ILE A 30 0.16 -2.13 25.59
N ASN A 31 1.03 -1.49 26.37
CA ASN A 31 2.25 -2.10 26.92
C ASN A 31 3.11 -2.79 25.85
N ASN A 32 3.18 -2.17 24.68
CA ASN A 32 3.95 -2.68 23.56
C ASN A 32 5.43 -2.79 23.92
N VAL A 33 6.12 -3.73 23.28
CA VAL A 33 7.55 -3.94 23.44
C VAL A 33 8.30 -3.03 22.48
N PHE A 34 9.19 -2.20 22.98
CA PHE A 34 10.04 -1.32 22.18
C PHE A 34 11.52 -1.64 22.41
N SER A 35 12.33 -1.38 21.40
CA SER A 35 13.76 -1.26 21.58
C SER A 35 14.06 -0.03 22.43
N ASP A 36 14.75 -0.22 23.55
CA ASP A 36 15.23 0.86 24.41
C ASP A 36 16.75 0.94 24.30
N TYR A 37 17.25 2.16 24.13
CA TYR A 37 18.67 2.45 24.00
C TYR A 37 19.09 3.36 25.14
N TYR A 38 20.16 3.00 25.84
CA TYR A 38 20.76 3.81 26.90
C TYR A 38 22.28 3.62 26.94
N ILE A 39 22.94 4.55 27.61
CA ILE A 39 24.39 4.46 27.82
C ILE A 39 24.65 3.85 29.21
N GLU A 40 25.46 2.83 29.24
CA GLU A 40 25.95 2.18 30.47
C GLU A 40 27.46 1.91 30.34
N ASN A 41 28.26 2.39 31.27
CA ASN A 41 29.73 2.29 31.23
C ASN A 41 30.33 2.71 29.89
N ASP A 42 29.90 3.87 29.36
CA ASP A 42 30.30 4.45 28.08
C ASP A 42 29.99 3.58 26.85
N LYS A 43 29.11 2.60 27.00
CA LYS A 43 28.66 1.73 25.90
C LYS A 43 27.20 1.92 25.64
N LEU A 44 26.84 1.93 24.34
CA LEU A 44 25.43 1.91 23.92
C LEU A 44 24.86 0.50 24.15
N VAL A 45 23.87 0.41 25.01
CA VAL A 45 23.14 -0.83 25.30
C VAL A 45 21.78 -0.78 24.61
N ASN A 46 21.44 -1.85 23.91
CA ASN A 46 20.11 -2.08 23.36
C ASN A 46 19.41 -3.18 24.16
N THR A 47 18.18 -2.91 24.57
CA THR A 47 17.32 -3.87 25.25
C THR A 47 15.88 -3.72 24.80
N PHE A 48 15.04 -4.66 25.16
CA PHE A 48 13.60 -4.56 24.92
C PHE A 48 12.89 -4.23 26.24
N ARG A 49 12.02 -3.22 26.19
CA ARG A 49 11.19 -2.85 27.33
C ARG A 49 9.72 -2.77 26.95
N THR A 50 8.86 -3.11 27.90
CA THR A 50 7.43 -2.86 27.83
C THR A 50 7.09 -1.49 28.42
N GLY A 51 5.91 -0.97 28.14
CA GLY A 51 5.40 0.25 28.77
C GLY A 51 5.16 1.42 27.83
N GLY A 52 5.19 1.18 26.54
CA GLY A 52 4.70 2.16 25.54
C GLY A 52 3.38 1.72 24.91
N ASN A 53 2.60 2.68 24.46
CA ASN A 53 1.38 2.40 23.73
C ASN A 53 1.53 2.95 22.31
N PHE A 54 1.05 2.16 21.35
CA PHE A 54 0.93 2.59 19.96
C PHE A 54 -0.55 2.71 19.60
N HIS A 55 -0.91 3.78 18.93
CA HIS A 55 -2.26 4.01 18.43
C HIS A 55 -2.19 4.42 16.97
N GLN A 56 -3.01 3.80 16.15
CA GLN A 56 -3.20 4.16 14.74
C GLN A 56 -4.69 4.39 14.47
N LEU A 57 -4.99 5.52 13.85
CA LEU A 57 -6.29 5.80 13.25
C LEU A 57 -6.10 6.01 11.76
N LYS A 58 -6.87 5.31 10.94
CA LYS A 58 -6.84 5.45 9.49
C LYS A 58 -8.25 5.60 8.95
N GLY A 59 -8.47 6.61 8.12
CA GLY A 59 -9.66 6.78 7.29
C GLY A 59 -9.29 6.70 5.82
N SER A 60 -10.12 6.08 4.99
CA SER A 60 -9.92 6.02 3.54
C SER A 60 -11.22 6.14 2.77
N LEU A 61 -11.13 6.73 1.59
CA LEU A 61 -12.20 6.87 0.62
C LEU A 61 -11.70 6.32 -0.72
N ALA A 62 -12.39 5.32 -1.24
CA ALA A 62 -12.16 4.80 -2.58
C ALA A 62 -13.37 5.09 -3.48
N VAL A 63 -13.11 5.58 -4.67
CA VAL A 63 -14.12 5.87 -5.69
C VAL A 63 -13.73 5.16 -6.97
N THR A 64 -14.62 4.32 -7.49
CA THR A 64 -14.51 3.78 -8.84
C THR A 64 -15.60 4.37 -9.69
N TYR A 65 -15.23 5.00 -10.80
CA TYR A 65 -16.17 5.63 -11.72
C TYR A 65 -15.97 5.09 -13.14
N LYS A 66 -17.05 4.53 -13.69
CA LYS A 66 -17.13 4.09 -15.09
C LYS A 66 -17.69 5.24 -15.92
N ILE A 67 -16.84 6.10 -16.45
CA ILE A 67 -17.25 7.27 -17.28
C ILE A 67 -18.05 6.79 -18.48
N ILE A 68 -17.45 5.88 -19.24
CA ILE A 68 -18.06 5.11 -20.32
C ILE A 68 -17.69 3.64 -20.14
N PRO A 69 -18.34 2.70 -20.83
CA PRO A 69 -18.04 1.26 -20.68
C PRO A 69 -16.55 0.92 -20.85
N SER A 70 -15.85 1.69 -21.69
CA SER A 70 -14.43 1.47 -21.98
C SER A 70 -13.46 2.30 -21.12
N LEU A 71 -13.93 3.25 -20.28
CA LEU A 71 -13.06 4.10 -19.47
C LEU A 71 -13.44 4.03 -17.99
N HIS A 72 -12.56 3.45 -17.20
CA HIS A 72 -12.70 3.27 -15.76
C HIS A 72 -11.63 4.06 -15.02
N ILE A 73 -12.03 4.83 -14.03
CA ILE A 73 -11.14 5.55 -13.12
C ILE A 73 -11.35 5.03 -11.71
N LYS A 74 -10.27 4.69 -11.02
CA LYS A 74 -10.28 4.34 -9.61
C LYS A 74 -9.38 5.31 -8.87
N LEU A 75 -9.91 5.95 -7.86
CA LEU A 75 -9.22 6.88 -6.97
C LEU A 75 -9.31 6.37 -5.55
N LEU A 76 -8.24 6.48 -4.80
CA LEU A 76 -8.21 6.19 -3.38
C LEU A 76 -7.50 7.33 -2.67
N GLY A 77 -8.14 7.89 -1.65
CA GLY A 77 -7.52 8.83 -0.72
C GLY A 77 -7.53 8.24 0.68
N PHE A 78 -6.53 8.54 1.48
CA PHE A 78 -6.50 8.14 2.88
C PHE A 78 -5.86 9.21 3.76
N TYR A 79 -6.27 9.18 5.03
CA TYR A 79 -5.61 9.86 6.12
C TYR A 79 -5.25 8.84 7.20
N ARG A 80 -4.05 8.96 7.78
CA ARG A 80 -3.55 8.11 8.85
C ARG A 80 -2.90 8.96 9.93
N TYR A 81 -3.25 8.67 11.17
CA TYR A 81 -2.63 9.23 12.37
C TYR A 81 -2.02 8.11 13.18
N ASN A 82 -0.71 8.18 13.43
CA ASN A 82 0.02 7.25 14.27
C ASN A 82 0.57 7.99 15.48
N LYS A 83 0.49 7.38 16.66
CA LYS A 83 0.97 7.94 17.91
C LYS A 83 1.61 6.86 18.78
N ILE A 84 2.82 7.14 19.26
CA ILE A 84 3.50 6.38 20.30
C ILE A 84 3.49 7.22 21.57
N THR A 85 3.14 6.59 22.69
CA THR A 85 3.17 7.20 24.02
C THR A 85 3.95 6.30 24.98
N GLY A 86 4.50 6.87 26.02
CA GLY A 86 5.34 6.19 27.01
C GLY A 86 6.65 6.92 27.19
N LYS A 87 7.76 6.20 27.31
CA LYS A 87 9.09 6.76 27.45
C LYS A 87 9.50 7.58 26.21
N VAL A 88 9.20 7.07 25.03
CA VAL A 88 9.31 7.76 23.76
C VAL A 88 7.93 8.29 23.37
N LYS A 89 7.85 9.57 23.01
CA LYS A 89 6.61 10.22 22.57
C LYS A 89 6.81 10.70 21.14
N GLN A 90 6.16 10.04 20.20
CA GLN A 90 6.22 10.39 18.78
C GLN A 90 4.82 10.32 18.17
N HIS A 91 4.58 11.14 17.17
CA HIS A 91 3.35 11.06 16.38
C HIS A 91 3.62 11.45 14.93
N ARG A 92 2.78 10.98 14.05
CA ARG A 92 2.83 11.34 12.65
C ARG A 92 1.44 11.35 12.02
N ASN A 93 1.19 12.42 11.29
CA ASN A 93 0.04 12.54 10.41
C ASN A 93 0.49 12.25 8.99
N GLU A 94 -0.34 11.54 8.26
CA GLU A 94 -0.11 11.23 6.87
C GLU A 94 -1.41 11.31 6.09
N TRP A 95 -1.34 11.83 4.90
CA TRP A 95 -2.38 11.70 3.91
C TRP A 95 -1.75 11.34 2.57
N GLY A 96 -2.49 10.62 1.78
CA GLY A 96 -2.01 10.16 0.49
C GLY A 96 -3.12 9.54 -0.33
N GLY A 97 -2.75 9.00 -1.47
CA GLY A 97 -3.72 8.35 -2.34
C GLY A 97 -3.09 7.62 -3.50
N SER A 98 -3.95 6.97 -4.25
CA SER A 98 -3.59 6.33 -5.51
C SER A 98 -4.64 6.58 -6.58
N MET A 99 -4.21 6.51 -7.82
CA MET A 99 -5.04 6.62 -9.01
C MET A 99 -4.73 5.47 -9.95
N ASP A 100 -5.78 4.94 -10.58
CA ASP A 100 -5.69 3.92 -11.61
C ASP A 100 -6.71 4.25 -12.69
N ILE A 101 -6.25 4.42 -13.93
CA ILE A 101 -7.07 4.76 -15.09
C ILE A 101 -6.90 3.64 -16.10
N ASN A 102 -8.01 3.02 -16.48
CA ASN A 102 -8.05 1.95 -17.45
C ASN A 102 -8.92 2.35 -18.64
N TYR A 103 -8.36 2.26 -19.84
CA TYR A 103 -9.06 2.47 -21.08
C TYR A 103 -8.99 1.21 -21.96
N TYR A 104 -10.14 0.74 -22.42
CA TYR A 104 -10.27 -0.46 -23.24
C TYR A 104 -10.71 -0.08 -24.65
N TRP A 105 -9.98 -0.54 -25.65
CA TRP A 105 -10.29 -0.32 -27.05
C TRP A 105 -10.04 -1.58 -27.85
N ARG A 106 -11.14 -2.25 -28.28
CA ARG A 106 -11.06 -3.55 -28.95
C ARG A 106 -10.23 -4.55 -28.14
N ASP A 107 -9.15 -5.06 -28.73
CA ASP A 107 -8.22 -6.01 -28.10
C ASP A 107 -7.18 -5.34 -27.19
N PHE A 108 -7.19 -4.01 -27.09
CA PHE A 108 -6.21 -3.26 -26.32
C PHE A 108 -6.77 -2.78 -24.97
N ALA A 109 -5.91 -2.84 -23.96
CA ALA A 109 -6.12 -2.19 -22.66
C ALA A 109 -4.93 -1.26 -22.38
N PHE A 110 -5.24 -0.03 -22.03
CA PHE A 110 -4.28 1.00 -21.63
C PHE A 110 -4.49 1.28 -20.16
N ASN A 111 -3.40 1.32 -19.41
CA ASN A 111 -3.44 1.65 -18.00
C ASN A 111 -2.44 2.74 -17.68
N ILE A 112 -2.86 3.67 -16.82
CA ILE A 112 -1.98 4.62 -16.14
C ILE A 112 -2.30 4.51 -14.65
N HIS A 113 -1.27 4.36 -13.84
CA HIS A 113 -1.43 4.25 -12.40
C HIS A 113 -0.41 5.10 -11.65
N GLY A 114 -0.76 5.46 -10.43
CA GLY A 114 0.12 6.19 -9.54
C GLY A 114 -0.31 6.09 -8.08
N LYS A 115 0.67 6.19 -7.20
CA LYS A 115 0.52 6.19 -5.75
C LYS A 115 1.40 7.28 -5.17
N SER A 116 0.86 8.04 -4.22
CA SER A 116 1.61 9.07 -3.50
C SER A 116 2.73 8.47 -2.65
N THR A 117 3.65 9.31 -2.19
CA THR A 117 4.57 8.96 -1.11
C THR A 117 3.79 8.51 0.11
N GLU A 118 4.31 7.53 0.85
CA GLU A 118 3.80 7.16 2.17
C GLU A 118 4.83 7.51 3.24
N LYS A 119 4.34 8.11 4.33
CA LYS A 119 5.15 8.55 5.47
C LYS A 119 4.54 7.99 6.72
N THR A 120 5.05 6.88 7.22
CA THR A 120 4.48 6.20 8.37
C THR A 120 5.38 6.26 9.59
N LEU A 121 4.77 6.15 10.76
CA LEU A 121 5.44 5.85 12.02
C LEU A 121 5.08 4.42 12.37
N ASP A 122 6.09 3.58 12.49
CA ASP A 122 5.92 2.19 12.88
C ASP A 122 5.67 2.07 14.40
N ASN A 123 5.17 0.92 14.85
CA ASN A 123 5.04 0.58 16.27
C ASN A 123 6.39 0.49 16.98
N TYR A 124 7.48 0.19 16.29
CA TYR A 124 8.83 0.61 16.69
C TYR A 124 8.94 2.12 16.42
N PRO A 125 9.59 2.92 17.29
CA PRO A 125 9.66 4.37 17.11
C PRO A 125 10.59 4.72 15.92
N ALA A 126 10.19 4.26 14.74
CA ALA A 126 10.87 4.48 13.48
C ALA A 126 9.90 5.13 12.47
N PHE A 127 10.38 6.20 11.85
CA PHE A 127 9.71 6.84 10.73
C PHE A 127 10.15 6.17 9.45
N ILE A 128 9.20 5.82 8.60
CA ILE A 128 9.45 5.18 7.30
C ILE A 128 8.81 6.06 6.22
N ASP A 129 9.64 6.54 5.30
CA ASP A 129 9.21 7.30 4.14
C ASP A 129 9.43 6.45 2.89
N THR A 130 8.35 6.06 2.21
CA THR A 130 8.40 5.36 0.92
C THR A 130 8.12 6.33 -0.21
N PRO A 131 8.82 6.25 -1.34
CA PRO A 131 8.62 7.15 -2.46
C PRO A 131 7.28 6.93 -3.16
N ALA A 132 6.81 7.92 -3.90
CA ALA A 132 5.70 7.76 -4.84
C ALA A 132 6.09 6.78 -5.95
N THR A 133 5.08 6.08 -6.47
CA THR A 133 5.21 5.21 -7.63
C THR A 133 4.23 5.64 -8.71
N TYR A 134 4.59 5.44 -9.95
CA TYR A 134 3.72 5.69 -11.10
C TYR A 134 4.17 4.83 -12.27
N GLY A 135 3.23 4.50 -13.15
CA GLY A 135 3.54 3.70 -14.31
C GLY A 135 2.43 3.73 -15.34
N ALA A 136 2.71 3.09 -16.46
CA ALA A 136 1.75 2.88 -17.52
C ALA A 136 2.06 1.58 -18.26
N PHE A 137 1.03 0.94 -18.75
CA PHE A 137 1.20 -0.19 -19.67
C PHE A 137 0.14 -0.20 -20.77
N VAL A 138 0.49 -0.88 -21.85
CA VAL A 138 -0.41 -1.26 -22.93
C VAL A 138 -0.44 -2.77 -23.00
N ARG A 139 -1.62 -3.33 -22.97
CA ARG A 139 -1.86 -4.77 -23.11
C ARG A 139 -2.70 -5.03 -24.34
N TRP A 140 -2.30 -6.01 -25.15
CA TRP A 140 -3.04 -6.55 -26.26
C TRP A 140 -3.48 -7.98 -25.93
N ASN A 141 -4.78 -8.27 -26.10
CA ASN A 141 -5.35 -9.60 -25.90
C ASN A 141 -6.04 -10.02 -27.20
N HIS A 142 -5.60 -11.11 -27.78
CA HIS A 142 -6.26 -11.65 -28.97
C HIS A 142 -6.28 -13.18 -28.89
N LYS A 143 -7.49 -13.75 -28.87
CA LYS A 143 -7.69 -15.20 -28.67
C LYS A 143 -6.90 -15.68 -27.44
N ASN A 144 -5.95 -16.59 -27.65
CA ASN A 144 -5.14 -17.20 -26.61
C ASN A 144 -3.84 -16.44 -26.30
N TRP A 145 -3.59 -15.33 -27.00
CA TRP A 145 -2.40 -14.51 -26.82
C TRP A 145 -2.67 -13.27 -25.99
N MET A 146 -1.75 -12.98 -25.10
CA MET A 146 -1.64 -11.69 -24.43
C MET A 146 -0.22 -11.18 -24.56
N ALA A 147 -0.07 -9.95 -25.00
CA ALA A 147 1.19 -9.22 -24.98
C ALA A 147 1.00 -7.93 -24.17
N GLU A 148 1.96 -7.61 -23.33
CA GLU A 148 1.96 -6.41 -22.49
C GLU A 148 3.33 -5.75 -22.54
N VAL A 149 3.37 -4.46 -22.72
CA VAL A 149 4.55 -3.63 -22.56
C VAL A 149 4.24 -2.52 -21.57
N GLY A 150 5.13 -2.31 -20.62
CA GLY A 150 4.90 -1.34 -19.57
C GLY A 150 6.17 -0.77 -18.99
N THR A 151 5.99 0.26 -18.19
CA THR A 151 7.08 0.95 -17.51
C THR A 151 6.59 1.50 -16.17
N ASP A 152 7.45 1.43 -15.16
CA ASP A 152 7.22 2.01 -13.85
C ASP A 152 8.35 2.98 -13.50
N ASN A 153 7.99 4.07 -12.83
CA ASN A 153 8.91 5.07 -12.27
C ASN A 153 9.93 5.64 -13.28
N THR A 154 9.56 5.74 -14.57
CA THR A 154 10.45 6.05 -15.70
C THR A 154 11.29 7.32 -15.51
N PHE A 155 10.72 8.35 -14.87
CA PHE A 155 11.39 9.64 -14.67
C PHE A 155 12.07 9.76 -13.31
N SER A 156 12.01 8.73 -12.48
CA SER A 156 12.66 8.72 -11.17
C SER A 156 14.13 8.37 -11.31
N LYS A 157 15.00 9.21 -10.73
CA LYS A 157 16.45 8.94 -10.75
C LYS A 157 16.88 7.90 -9.72
N TYR A 158 16.49 8.10 -8.46
CA TYR A 158 16.86 7.21 -7.35
C TYR A 158 15.77 7.28 -6.30
N ASN A 159 14.90 6.30 -6.28
CA ASN A 159 13.85 6.19 -5.27
C ASN A 159 14.39 5.41 -4.08
N ARG A 160 14.34 6.02 -2.89
CA ARG A 160 14.86 5.43 -1.65
C ARG A 160 13.75 5.32 -0.64
N ILE A 161 13.70 4.19 0.04
CA ILE A 161 12.98 4.08 1.30
C ILE A 161 13.89 4.69 2.36
N LYS A 162 13.39 5.68 3.09
CA LYS A 162 14.11 6.29 4.21
C LYS A 162 13.53 5.77 5.51
N MET A 163 14.38 5.23 6.35
CA MET A 163 14.02 4.84 7.71
C MET A 163 14.89 5.64 8.68
N TYR A 164 14.26 6.27 9.64
CA TYR A 164 14.97 7.02 10.66
C TYR A 164 14.27 6.95 12.01
N THR A 165 15.04 6.99 13.07
CA THR A 165 14.58 7.11 14.44
C THR A 165 15.43 8.09 15.21
N ASP A 166 14.85 8.78 16.19
CA ASP A 166 15.54 9.59 17.18
C ASP A 166 14.99 9.24 18.55
N MET A 167 15.82 8.62 19.36
CA MET A 167 15.50 8.21 20.73
C MET A 167 16.34 8.97 21.76
N GLY A 168 16.88 10.12 21.37
CA GLY A 168 17.75 10.96 22.21
C GLY A 168 19.18 10.47 22.22
N VAL A 169 19.46 9.39 22.91
CA VAL A 169 20.82 8.78 23.00
C VAL A 169 21.21 7.98 21.77
N TYR A 170 20.24 7.59 20.96
CA TYR A 170 20.43 6.81 19.74
C TYR A 170 19.68 7.45 18.57
N ARG A 171 20.40 7.69 17.48
CA ARG A 171 19.85 8.14 16.21
C ARG A 171 20.26 7.19 15.12
N PHE A 172 19.29 6.80 14.31
CA PHE A 172 19.52 5.89 13.20
C PHE A 172 18.91 6.49 11.93
N HIS A 173 19.66 6.42 10.84
CA HIS A 173 19.17 6.80 9.51
C HIS A 173 19.65 5.77 8.51
N ASN A 174 18.72 5.15 7.81
CA ASN A 174 18.98 4.20 6.73
C ASN A 174 18.27 4.61 5.46
N ASN A 175 18.96 4.48 4.33
CA ASN A 175 18.38 4.61 3.00
C ASN A 175 18.55 3.29 2.29
N SER A 176 17.45 2.64 1.98
CA SER A 176 17.43 1.39 1.23
C SER A 176 16.83 1.57 -0.16
N TYR A 177 17.26 0.74 -1.09
CA TYR A 177 16.71 0.68 -2.44
C TYR A 177 15.88 -0.59 -2.57
N SER A 178 14.69 -0.47 -3.14
CA SER A 178 13.86 -1.61 -3.52
C SER A 178 13.56 -1.52 -5.00
N GLU A 179 13.57 -2.64 -5.69
CA GLU A 179 13.27 -2.73 -7.12
C GLU A 179 11.90 -2.15 -7.45
N THR A 180 10.92 -2.33 -6.58
CA THR A 180 9.55 -1.79 -6.73
C THR A 180 9.52 -0.28 -6.96
N TYR A 181 10.49 0.46 -6.43
CA TYR A 181 10.53 1.92 -6.55
C TYR A 181 11.49 2.42 -7.61
N GLN A 182 12.26 1.55 -8.23
CA GLN A 182 13.19 1.95 -9.30
C GLN A 182 12.46 2.04 -10.64
N LYS A 183 13.11 2.73 -11.58
CA LYS A 183 12.62 2.75 -12.96
C LYS A 183 12.77 1.37 -13.58
N THR A 184 11.70 0.86 -14.13
CA THR A 184 11.64 -0.42 -14.81
C THR A 184 10.91 -0.29 -16.14
N GLY A 185 11.32 -1.09 -17.11
CA GLY A 185 10.56 -1.33 -18.33
C GLY A 185 10.46 -2.83 -18.52
N TYR A 186 9.32 -3.32 -18.98
CA TYR A 186 9.10 -4.75 -19.14
C TYR A 186 8.26 -5.07 -20.37
N ILE A 187 8.46 -6.27 -20.88
CA ILE A 187 7.64 -6.89 -21.92
C ILE A 187 7.20 -8.25 -21.37
N LYS A 188 5.92 -8.55 -21.47
CA LYS A 188 5.34 -9.83 -21.08
C LYS A 188 4.52 -10.40 -22.22
N VAL A 189 4.76 -11.67 -22.54
CA VAL A 189 3.97 -12.41 -23.53
C VAL A 189 3.43 -13.67 -22.85
N THR A 190 2.16 -13.93 -23.01
CA THR A 190 1.48 -15.10 -22.44
C THR A 190 0.67 -15.77 -23.53
N TYR A 191 0.74 -17.09 -23.60
CA TYR A 191 -0.13 -17.91 -24.42
C TYR A 191 -0.90 -18.91 -23.53
N THR A 192 -2.23 -18.94 -23.67
CA THR A 192 -3.08 -19.84 -22.91
C THR A 192 -3.37 -21.07 -23.76
N PHE A 193 -2.95 -22.24 -23.29
CA PHE A 193 -3.24 -23.51 -23.93
C PHE A 193 -4.60 -24.03 -23.44
N ASP A 194 -5.57 -24.13 -24.34
CA ASP A 194 -6.86 -24.76 -24.04
C ASP A 194 -6.77 -26.26 -24.33
N PHE A 195 -6.43 -27.06 -23.34
CA PHE A 195 -6.49 -28.51 -23.40
C PHE A 195 -7.80 -29.01 -22.77
N GLY A 196 -8.79 -29.31 -23.59
CA GLY A 196 -10.03 -29.98 -23.13
C GLY A 196 -11.31 -29.47 -23.75
N LYS A 197 -12.39 -30.25 -23.61
CA LYS A 197 -13.75 -29.85 -23.98
C LYS A 197 -14.14 -28.62 -23.18
N SER A 198 -14.53 -27.55 -23.87
CA SER A 198 -15.14 -26.37 -23.27
C SER A 198 -16.36 -26.79 -22.43
N SER A 199 -16.15 -27.02 -21.14
CA SER A 199 -17.25 -26.94 -20.21
C SER A 199 -17.56 -25.47 -20.03
N SER A 200 -18.76 -25.04 -20.29
CA SER A 200 -19.28 -23.71 -19.98
C SER A 200 -19.21 -23.49 -18.45
N LYS A 201 -18.04 -23.20 -17.95
CA LYS A 201 -17.93 -22.66 -16.59
C LYS A 201 -18.38 -21.22 -16.67
N GLU A 202 -19.50 -20.93 -16.03
CA GLU A 202 -19.92 -19.58 -15.75
C GLU A 202 -18.68 -18.75 -15.40
N HIS A 203 -18.47 -17.66 -16.14
CA HIS A 203 -17.53 -16.61 -15.74
C HIS A 203 -18.04 -16.04 -14.42
N ARG A 204 -17.64 -16.65 -13.32
CA ARG A 204 -17.64 -15.94 -12.06
C ARG A 204 -16.54 -14.89 -12.20
N ASP A 205 -16.93 -13.66 -12.41
CA ASP A 205 -16.11 -12.49 -12.17
C ASP A 205 -15.72 -12.50 -10.68
N ILE A 206 -14.69 -13.27 -10.36
CA ILE A 206 -14.06 -13.20 -9.06
C ILE A 206 -13.33 -11.86 -9.08
N ASN A 207 -13.95 -10.89 -8.45
CA ASN A 207 -13.40 -9.55 -8.26
C ASN A 207 -12.27 -9.64 -7.25
N THR A 208 -11.12 -10.18 -7.69
CA THR A 208 -9.93 -10.46 -6.89
C THR A 208 -9.26 -9.19 -6.34
N THR A 209 -9.72 -8.03 -6.76
CA THR A 209 -9.16 -6.73 -6.32
C THR A 209 -9.60 -6.31 -4.92
N ILE A 210 -10.63 -6.91 -4.35
CA ILE A 210 -11.13 -6.52 -3.02
C ILE A 210 -10.46 -7.32 -1.90
N ASN A 211 -10.00 -8.53 -2.17
CA ASN A 211 -9.52 -9.44 -1.12
C ASN A 211 -8.06 -9.26 -0.71
N SER A 212 -7.22 -8.63 -1.51
CA SER A 212 -5.80 -8.56 -1.18
C SER A 212 -5.42 -7.49 -0.15
N ALA A 213 -6.28 -6.49 0.07
CA ALA A 213 -6.00 -5.42 1.03
C ALA A 213 -6.52 -5.69 2.45
N ILE A 214 -7.46 -6.62 2.61
CA ILE A 214 -8.15 -6.87 3.88
C ILE A 214 -7.70 -8.16 4.56
N LEU A 215 -7.25 -9.17 3.80
CA LEU A 215 -6.95 -10.51 4.33
C LEU A 215 -5.46 -10.78 4.59
N LYS A 216 -4.59 -9.80 4.51
CA LYS A 216 -3.18 -9.94 4.90
C LYS A 216 -2.84 -9.24 6.22
N ALA A 217 -3.77 -9.25 7.15
CA ALA A 217 -3.54 -8.88 8.54
C ALA A 217 -3.79 -10.13 9.41
N GLU A 218 -2.99 -11.15 9.22
CA GLU A 218 -2.67 -12.17 10.21
C GLU A 218 -1.23 -11.97 10.68
#